data_f4428b60d2f40013475dee911a8ed2e4
#
_entry.id   f4428b60d2f40013475dee911a8ed2e4
#
_cell.length_a   1.000
_cell.length_b   1.000
_cell.length_c   1.000
_cell.angle_alpha   90.00
_cell.angle_beta   90.00
_cell.angle_gamma   90.00
#
_symmetry.space_group_name_H-M   'P 1'
#
loop_
_entity.id
_entity.type
_entity.pdbx_description
1 polymer ?
#
loop_
_entity_poly.entity_id
_entity_poly.type
_entity_poly.pdbx_seq_one_letter_code
_entity_poly.pdbx_strand_id
1 'polypeptide(L)'
;MEKVVNNQMVSQSAVTMMLIQMLICLALPIGLAVWVIKRRSHPKKGATKIFFIGMGIFFLFAGILEGPFRGIARQFQHTPWAYALYGALLAGVFEEVGRFLGFKFIQKRIPDKINDPETPFLYGLGHGGLEMILVGSMTVLSNYLFAMLINSGSIEKVLSQTPASSRSAITAVVKQLTGMSA
;
A
#
# COMPACT_ATOMS: atom_id res chain seq x y z
N MET A 1 13.37 -23.31 23.77
CA MET A 1 13.21 -22.24 22.78
C MET A 1 14.38 -22.34 21.83
N GLU A 2 14.17 -22.95 20.69
CA GLU A 2 15.20 -23.12 19.67
C GLU A 2 15.67 -21.75 19.18
N LYS A 3 16.98 -21.61 19.02
CA LYS A 3 17.60 -20.43 18.39
C LYS A 3 17.09 -20.28 16.97
N VAL A 4 15.92 -19.68 16.79
CA VAL A 4 15.25 -19.49 15.47
C VAL A 4 15.94 -18.39 14.65
N VAL A 5 16.85 -17.68 15.25
CA VAL A 5 17.63 -16.67 14.55
C VAL A 5 19.10 -17.15 14.46
N ASN A 6 19.29 -18.25 13.73
CA ASN A 6 20.62 -18.62 13.27
C ASN A 6 21.10 -17.52 12.33
N ASN A 7 21.96 -16.64 12.77
CA ASN A 7 22.90 -15.76 12.04
C ASN A 7 22.58 -15.37 10.58
N GLN A 8 21.31 -15.50 10.16
CA GLN A 8 20.84 -15.16 8.82
C GLN A 8 20.59 -13.66 8.76
N MET A 9 21.45 -12.98 8.05
CA MET A 9 21.26 -11.56 7.74
C MET A 9 20.42 -11.40 6.49
N VAL A 10 19.65 -10.33 6.40
CA VAL A 10 19.04 -9.91 5.15
C VAL A 10 20.13 -9.39 4.24
N SER A 11 20.21 -9.89 3.01
CA SER A 11 21.27 -9.53 2.08
C SER A 11 21.29 -8.04 1.77
N GLN A 12 22.46 -7.49 1.50
CA GLN A 12 22.61 -6.09 1.10
C GLN A 12 21.85 -5.78 -0.20
N SER A 13 21.75 -6.74 -1.12
CA SER A 13 20.97 -6.61 -2.34
C SER A 13 19.47 -6.45 -2.04
N ALA A 14 18.91 -7.26 -1.13
CA ALA A 14 17.51 -7.14 -0.73
C ALA A 14 17.23 -5.78 -0.06
N VAL A 15 18.11 -5.33 0.83
CA VAL A 15 18.00 -4.00 1.46
C VAL A 15 18.02 -2.88 0.41
N THR A 16 18.95 -2.97 -0.55
CA THR A 16 19.04 -1.99 -1.65
C THR A 16 17.79 -1.99 -2.51
N MET A 17 17.23 -3.17 -2.83
CA MET A 17 15.98 -3.26 -3.59
C MET A 17 14.79 -2.68 -2.84
N MET A 18 14.71 -2.83 -1.52
CA MET A 18 13.68 -2.16 -0.71
C MET A 18 13.79 -0.64 -0.81
N LEU A 19 15.00 -0.07 -0.75
CA LEU A 19 15.19 1.37 -0.91
C LEU A 19 14.78 1.86 -2.31
N ILE A 20 15.16 1.13 -3.36
CA ILE A 20 14.77 1.44 -4.73
C ILE A 20 13.25 1.37 -4.88
N GLN A 21 12.62 0.33 -4.36
CA GLN A 21 11.16 0.17 -4.39
C GLN A 21 10.46 1.31 -3.66
N MET A 22 10.95 1.71 -2.50
CA MET A 22 10.41 2.84 -1.74
C MET A 22 10.48 4.14 -2.55
N LEU A 23 11.64 4.41 -3.18
CA LEU A 23 11.80 5.57 -4.05
C LEU A 23 10.83 5.55 -5.25
N ILE A 24 10.63 4.38 -5.87
CA ILE A 24 9.67 4.23 -6.97
C ILE A 24 8.24 4.50 -6.47
N CYS A 25 7.85 3.94 -5.32
CA CYS A 25 6.52 4.12 -4.74
C CYS A 25 6.22 5.59 -4.42
N LEU A 26 7.23 6.38 -4.09
CA LEU A 26 7.08 7.82 -3.83
C LEU A 26 7.20 8.67 -5.10
N ALA A 27 8.26 8.43 -5.89
CA ALA A 27 8.61 9.31 -7.01
C ALA A 27 7.71 9.11 -8.23
N LEU A 28 7.30 7.86 -8.52
CA LEU A 28 6.54 7.57 -9.73
C LEU A 28 5.16 8.23 -9.74
N PRO A 29 4.30 8.09 -8.71
CA PRO A 29 2.99 8.74 -8.73
C PRO A 29 3.09 10.26 -8.72
N ILE A 30 4.03 10.82 -7.96
CA ILE A 30 4.27 12.27 -7.93
C ILE A 30 4.78 12.75 -9.28
N GLY A 31 5.77 12.07 -9.87
CA GLY A 31 6.35 12.39 -11.15
C GLY A 31 5.32 12.36 -12.29
N LEU A 32 4.49 11.31 -12.32
CA LEU A 32 3.40 11.20 -13.31
C LEU A 32 2.35 12.28 -13.12
N ALA A 33 1.96 12.60 -11.88
CA ALA A 33 1.01 13.66 -11.60
C ALA A 33 1.53 15.02 -12.10
N VAL A 34 2.78 15.35 -11.75
CA VAL A 34 3.45 16.59 -12.20
C VAL A 34 3.58 16.62 -13.72
N TRP A 35 3.97 15.50 -14.34
CA TRP A 35 4.11 15.40 -15.79
C TRP A 35 2.78 15.64 -16.51
N VAL A 36 1.70 15.00 -16.06
CA VAL A 36 0.37 15.16 -16.65
C VAL A 36 -0.13 16.59 -16.50
N ILE A 37 0.05 17.19 -15.33
CA ILE A 37 -0.38 18.57 -15.06
C ILE A 37 0.41 19.57 -15.89
N LYS A 38 1.74 19.40 -16.03
CA LYS A 38 2.60 20.35 -16.76
C LYS A 38 2.53 20.20 -18.27
N ARG A 39 2.34 18.99 -18.82
CA ARG A 39 2.33 18.77 -20.27
C ARG A 39 1.12 19.39 -20.97
N ARG A 40 0.13 19.82 -20.23
CA ARG A 40 -1.05 20.48 -20.76
C ARG A 40 -0.79 21.98 -20.89
N SER A 41 -0.66 22.44 -22.13
CA SER A 41 -0.54 23.86 -22.46
C SER A 41 -1.73 24.71 -21.97
N HIS A 42 -2.87 24.05 -21.72
CA HIS A 42 -4.05 24.62 -21.08
C HIS A 42 -4.65 23.56 -20.16
N PRO A 43 -4.43 23.64 -18.82
CA PRO A 43 -5.10 22.77 -17.89
C PRO A 43 -6.61 23.00 -18.04
N LYS A 44 -7.30 22.07 -18.71
CA LYS A 44 -8.74 22.11 -18.80
C LYS A 44 -9.28 22.23 -17.37
N LYS A 45 -10.05 23.28 -17.06
CA LYS A 45 -10.67 23.47 -15.74
C LYS A 45 -11.24 22.15 -15.26
N GLY A 46 -10.80 21.66 -14.11
CA GLY A 46 -11.30 20.42 -13.51
C GLY A 46 -10.37 19.21 -13.54
N ALA A 47 -9.30 19.19 -14.35
CA ALA A 47 -8.34 18.06 -14.39
C ALA A 47 -7.72 17.76 -13.01
N THR A 48 -7.23 18.78 -12.34
CA THR A 48 -6.66 18.67 -10.99
C THR A 48 -7.71 18.21 -9.96
N LYS A 49 -8.98 18.67 -10.13
CA LYS A 49 -10.08 18.23 -9.25
C LYS A 49 -10.32 16.72 -9.37
N ILE A 50 -10.28 16.16 -10.58
CA ILE A 50 -10.48 14.72 -10.82
C ILE A 50 -9.39 13.91 -10.12
N PHE A 51 -8.14 14.34 -10.22
CA PHE A 51 -7.02 13.71 -9.51
C PHE A 51 -7.26 13.68 -7.99
N PHE A 52 -7.63 14.82 -7.38
CA PHE A 52 -7.91 14.87 -5.94
C PHE A 52 -9.19 14.12 -5.55
N ILE A 53 -10.19 14.00 -6.44
CA ILE A 53 -11.35 13.14 -6.21
C ILE A 53 -10.90 11.69 -6.11
N GLY A 54 -10.03 11.21 -7.02
CA GLY A 54 -9.46 9.86 -6.96
C GLY A 54 -8.75 9.59 -5.65
N MET A 55 -7.88 10.51 -5.20
CA MET A 55 -7.20 10.42 -3.90
C MET A 55 -8.19 10.37 -2.73
N GLY A 56 -9.19 11.27 -2.73
CA GLY A 56 -10.18 11.35 -1.64
C GLY A 56 -11.05 10.09 -1.55
N ILE A 57 -11.42 9.51 -2.69
CA ILE A 57 -12.20 8.26 -2.74
C ILE A 57 -11.36 7.09 -2.20
N PHE A 58 -10.10 6.93 -2.61
CA PHE A 58 -9.24 5.90 -2.06
C PHE A 58 -9.11 6.06 -0.53
N PHE A 59 -8.77 7.25 -0.07
CA PHE A 59 -8.61 7.51 1.35
C PHE A 59 -9.88 7.22 2.16
N LEU A 60 -11.05 7.62 1.64
CA LEU A 60 -12.32 7.38 2.31
C LEU A 60 -12.68 5.90 2.34
N PHE A 61 -12.66 5.22 1.20
CA PHE A 61 -13.16 3.86 1.08
C PHE A 61 -12.16 2.82 1.59
N ALA A 62 -10.91 2.84 1.10
CA ALA A 62 -9.87 1.91 1.52
C ALA A 62 -9.22 2.31 2.85
N GLY A 63 -9.02 3.61 3.10
CA GLY A 63 -8.39 4.08 4.34
C GLY A 63 -9.31 4.04 5.56
N ILE A 64 -10.53 4.56 5.42
CA ILE A 64 -11.44 4.77 6.56
C ILE A 64 -12.53 3.69 6.64
N LEU A 65 -13.32 3.51 5.57
CA LEU A 65 -14.51 2.67 5.62
C LEU A 65 -14.18 1.17 5.66
N GLU A 66 -13.15 0.72 4.98
CA GLU A 66 -12.68 -0.66 5.00
C GLU A 66 -12.01 -1.03 6.34
N GLY A 67 -11.38 -0.06 7.01
CA GLY A 67 -10.58 -0.27 8.22
C GLY A 67 -11.22 -1.14 9.29
N PRO A 68 -12.47 -0.88 9.73
CA PRO A 68 -13.16 -1.70 10.72
C PRO A 68 -13.29 -3.17 10.33
N PHE A 69 -13.49 -3.46 9.05
CA PHE A 69 -13.68 -4.81 8.52
C PHE A 69 -12.37 -5.60 8.42
N ARG A 70 -11.23 -4.92 8.30
CA ARG A 70 -9.90 -5.59 8.32
C ARG A 70 -9.66 -6.36 9.62
N GLY A 71 -10.26 -5.92 10.73
CA GLY A 71 -10.19 -6.64 12.01
C GLY A 71 -10.77 -8.05 11.95
N ILE A 72 -11.79 -8.27 11.12
CA ILE A 72 -12.44 -9.59 10.94
C ILE A 72 -11.49 -10.58 10.26
N ALA A 73 -10.56 -10.13 9.43
CA ALA A 73 -9.57 -10.98 8.79
C ALA A 73 -8.74 -11.80 9.77
N ARG A 74 -8.56 -11.32 11.00
CA ARG A 74 -7.84 -12.05 12.06
C ARG A 74 -8.45 -13.41 12.39
N GLN A 75 -9.75 -13.61 12.16
CA GLN A 75 -10.42 -14.89 12.36
C GLN A 75 -9.91 -15.95 11.37
N PHE A 76 -9.37 -15.55 10.24
CA PHE A 76 -8.86 -16.40 9.17
C PHE A 76 -7.33 -16.55 9.18
N GLN A 77 -6.63 -15.95 10.16
CA GLN A 77 -5.16 -15.92 10.20
C GLN A 77 -4.47 -17.29 10.15
N HIS A 78 -5.17 -18.35 10.61
CA HIS A 78 -4.65 -19.72 10.61
C HIS A 78 -4.92 -20.47 9.29
N THR A 79 -5.65 -19.84 8.35
CA THR A 79 -6.01 -20.42 7.06
C THR A 79 -5.61 -19.43 5.96
N PRO A 80 -4.36 -19.51 5.44
CA PRO A 80 -3.77 -18.50 4.57
C PRO A 80 -4.62 -18.15 3.33
N TRP A 81 -5.22 -19.15 2.69
CA TRP A 81 -6.06 -18.92 1.54
C TRP A 81 -7.36 -18.15 1.88
N ALA A 82 -8.00 -18.48 3.03
CA ALA A 82 -9.20 -17.80 3.47
C ALA A 82 -8.89 -16.35 3.90
N TYR A 83 -7.76 -16.14 4.55
CA TYR A 83 -7.26 -14.80 4.87
C TYR A 83 -7.04 -13.95 3.62
N ALA A 84 -6.36 -14.52 2.61
CA ALA A 84 -6.09 -13.83 1.35
C ALA A 84 -7.39 -13.57 0.57
N LEU A 85 -8.30 -14.54 0.49
CA LEU A 85 -9.58 -14.40 -0.18
C LEU A 85 -10.45 -13.33 0.48
N TYR A 86 -10.55 -13.35 1.81
CA TYR A 86 -11.30 -12.33 2.55
C TYR A 86 -10.72 -10.93 2.29
N GLY A 87 -9.41 -10.77 2.38
CA GLY A 87 -8.75 -9.49 2.12
C GLY A 87 -8.98 -8.98 0.69
N ALA A 88 -8.85 -9.85 -0.30
CA ALA A 88 -9.08 -9.51 -1.71
C ALA A 88 -10.54 -9.11 -1.99
N LEU A 89 -11.51 -9.85 -1.43
CA LEU A 89 -12.93 -9.52 -1.57
C LEU A 89 -13.27 -8.20 -0.85
N LEU A 90 -12.73 -8.01 0.34
CA LEU A 90 -12.95 -6.79 1.11
C LEU A 90 -12.44 -5.56 0.35
N ALA A 91 -11.17 -5.57 -0.06
CA ALA A 91 -10.57 -4.49 -0.83
C ALA A 91 -11.35 -4.27 -2.14
N GLY A 92 -11.63 -5.35 -2.91
CA GLY A 92 -12.37 -5.26 -4.15
C GLY A 92 -13.74 -4.61 -3.99
N VAL A 93 -14.52 -4.98 -2.97
CA VAL A 93 -15.84 -4.39 -2.72
C VAL A 93 -15.72 -2.91 -2.38
N PHE A 94 -14.87 -2.54 -1.42
CA PHE A 94 -14.75 -1.14 -1.01
C PHE A 94 -14.18 -0.26 -2.12
N GLU A 95 -13.17 -0.73 -2.84
CA GLU A 95 -12.56 0.05 -3.92
C GLU A 95 -13.50 0.20 -5.12
N GLU A 96 -14.22 -0.86 -5.55
CA GLU A 96 -15.13 -0.76 -6.69
C GLU A 96 -16.37 0.08 -6.36
N VAL A 97 -16.95 -0.06 -5.16
CA VAL A 97 -18.03 0.82 -4.71
C VAL A 97 -17.53 2.27 -4.62
N GLY A 98 -16.35 2.50 -4.07
CA GLY A 98 -15.73 3.81 -4.01
C GLY A 98 -15.52 4.41 -5.40
N ARG A 99 -14.97 3.62 -6.34
CA ARG A 99 -14.74 4.02 -7.74
C ARG A 99 -16.05 4.38 -8.43
N PHE A 100 -17.05 3.54 -8.30
CA PHE A 100 -18.39 3.80 -8.86
C PHE A 100 -18.97 5.12 -8.34
N LEU A 101 -18.95 5.33 -7.03
CA LEU A 101 -19.47 6.56 -6.42
C LEU A 101 -18.62 7.79 -6.79
N GLY A 102 -17.30 7.63 -6.93
CA GLY A 102 -16.40 8.67 -7.41
C GLY A 102 -16.76 9.13 -8.82
N PHE A 103 -17.00 8.20 -9.77
CA PHE A 103 -17.43 8.56 -11.12
C PHE A 103 -18.85 9.16 -11.14
N LYS A 104 -19.77 8.68 -10.31
CA LYS A 104 -21.09 9.32 -10.14
C LYS A 104 -20.99 10.75 -9.62
N PHE A 105 -20.06 11.00 -8.68
CA PHE A 105 -19.79 12.33 -8.17
C PHE A 105 -19.21 13.24 -9.26
N ILE A 106 -18.25 12.76 -10.07
CA ILE A 106 -17.71 13.50 -11.22
C ILE A 106 -18.81 13.83 -12.20
N GLN A 107 -19.65 12.86 -12.58
CA GLN A 107 -20.78 13.05 -13.50
C GLN A 107 -21.71 14.16 -13.03
N LYS A 108 -22.00 14.21 -11.73
CA LYS A 108 -22.92 15.21 -11.14
C LYS A 108 -22.26 16.60 -10.99
N ARG A 109 -20.98 16.68 -10.66
CA ARG A 109 -20.31 17.94 -10.28
C ARG A 109 -19.46 18.54 -11.39
N ILE A 110 -19.03 17.72 -12.33
CA ILE A 110 -18.14 18.12 -13.43
C ILE A 110 -18.60 17.38 -14.71
N PRO A 111 -19.86 17.54 -15.15
CA PRO A 111 -20.45 16.75 -16.22
C PRO A 111 -19.66 16.81 -17.53
N ASP A 112 -19.08 17.96 -17.84
CA ASP A 112 -18.27 18.18 -19.06
C ASP A 112 -17.00 17.29 -19.11
N LYS A 113 -16.64 16.66 -17.97
CA LYS A 113 -15.46 15.81 -17.85
C LYS A 113 -15.72 14.33 -17.90
N ILE A 114 -16.97 13.88 -17.72
CA ILE A 114 -17.24 12.44 -17.63
C ILE A 114 -16.89 11.68 -18.91
N ASN A 115 -17.03 12.32 -20.07
CA ASN A 115 -16.70 11.77 -21.38
C ASN A 115 -15.29 12.15 -21.88
N ASP A 116 -14.51 12.87 -21.09
CA ASP A 116 -13.13 13.18 -21.42
C ASP A 116 -12.28 11.91 -21.20
N PRO A 117 -11.59 11.37 -22.22
CA PRO A 117 -10.81 10.13 -22.11
C PRO A 117 -9.68 10.21 -21.08
N GLU A 118 -9.32 11.41 -20.66
CA GLU A 118 -8.30 11.63 -19.62
C GLU A 118 -8.86 11.52 -18.20
N THR A 119 -10.19 11.59 -18.03
CA THR A 119 -10.82 11.50 -16.71
C THR A 119 -10.54 10.19 -15.98
N PRO A 120 -10.69 9.00 -16.60
CA PRO A 120 -10.32 7.74 -15.95
C PRO A 120 -8.84 7.68 -15.56
N PHE A 121 -7.98 8.21 -16.43
CA PHE A 121 -6.54 8.23 -16.17
C PHE A 121 -6.17 9.13 -14.98
N LEU A 122 -6.69 10.36 -14.94
CA LEU A 122 -6.45 11.29 -13.82
C LEU A 122 -7.03 10.79 -12.51
N TYR A 123 -8.23 10.22 -12.57
CA TYR A 123 -8.84 9.59 -11.41
C TYR A 123 -7.99 8.42 -10.90
N GLY A 124 -7.61 7.49 -11.80
CA GLY A 124 -6.77 6.34 -11.48
C GLY A 124 -5.39 6.74 -10.95
N LEU A 125 -4.80 7.79 -11.51
CA LEU A 125 -3.52 8.33 -11.03
C LEU A 125 -3.64 8.92 -9.61
N GLY A 126 -4.76 9.57 -9.28
CA GLY A 126 -5.02 10.05 -7.92
C GLY A 126 -5.26 8.90 -6.95
N HIS A 127 -6.14 7.96 -7.31
CA HIS A 127 -6.50 6.79 -6.50
C HIS A 127 -5.31 5.87 -6.28
N GLY A 128 -4.77 5.28 -7.34
CA GLY A 128 -3.65 4.34 -7.26
C GLY A 128 -2.33 5.00 -6.87
N GLY A 129 -2.14 6.29 -7.19
CA GLY A 129 -0.98 7.05 -6.73
C GLY A 129 -0.96 7.21 -5.22
N LEU A 130 -2.10 7.52 -4.58
CA LEU A 130 -2.19 7.59 -3.13
C LEU A 130 -2.04 6.21 -2.48
N GLU A 131 -2.65 5.17 -3.06
CA GLU A 131 -2.46 3.78 -2.63
C GLU A 131 -0.98 3.39 -2.65
N MET A 132 -0.30 3.65 -3.75
CA MET A 132 1.12 3.34 -3.92
C MET A 132 2.00 4.07 -2.88
N ILE A 133 1.67 5.32 -2.55
CA ILE A 133 2.36 6.09 -1.51
C ILE A 133 2.05 5.52 -0.12
N LEU A 134 0.78 5.34 0.24
CA LEU A 134 0.41 4.95 1.59
C LEU A 134 0.64 3.45 1.85
N VAL A 135 0.17 2.58 0.97
CA VAL A 135 0.26 1.13 1.17
C VAL A 135 1.62 0.61 0.73
N GLY A 136 2.05 0.95 -0.49
CA GLY A 136 3.31 0.50 -1.06
C GLY A 136 4.51 0.97 -0.24
N SER A 137 4.64 2.28 -0.03
CA SER A 137 5.81 2.83 0.70
C SER A 137 5.84 2.40 2.17
N MET A 138 4.69 2.35 2.86
CA MET A 138 4.66 1.95 4.28
C MET A 138 5.01 0.48 4.48
N THR A 139 4.56 -0.40 3.56
CA THR A 139 4.92 -1.82 3.58
C THR A 139 6.43 -1.99 3.39
N VAL A 140 7.00 -1.33 2.39
CA VAL A 140 8.43 -1.40 2.12
C VAL A 140 9.25 -0.80 3.26
N LEU A 141 8.82 0.34 3.81
CA LEU A 141 9.48 0.96 4.96
C LEU A 141 9.49 0.02 6.17
N SER A 142 8.35 -0.63 6.45
CA SER A 142 8.27 -1.60 7.54
C SER A 142 9.25 -2.77 7.34
N ASN A 143 9.29 -3.34 6.13
CA ASN A 143 10.22 -4.42 5.80
C ASN A 143 11.69 -3.97 5.91
N TYR A 144 12.00 -2.76 5.45
CA TYR A 144 13.33 -2.16 5.58
C TYR A 144 13.76 -2.01 7.05
N LEU A 145 12.86 -1.47 7.89
CA LEU A 145 13.14 -1.33 9.33
C LEU A 145 13.35 -2.70 10.00
N PHE A 146 12.55 -3.71 9.65
CA PHE A 146 12.78 -5.07 10.14
C PHE A 146 14.11 -5.63 9.64
N ALA A 147 14.49 -5.43 8.38
CA ALA A 147 15.79 -5.85 7.87
C ALA A 147 16.96 -5.20 8.64
N MET A 148 16.85 -3.92 8.97
CA MET A 148 17.83 -3.23 9.80
C MET A 148 17.92 -3.80 11.22
N LEU A 149 16.78 -4.12 11.85
CA LEU A 149 16.74 -4.75 13.17
C LEU A 149 17.33 -6.16 13.16
N ILE A 150 17.11 -6.93 12.11
CA ILE A 150 17.71 -8.27 11.92
C ILE A 150 19.21 -8.13 11.76
N ASN A 151 19.67 -7.27 10.86
CA ASN A 151 21.09 -7.12 10.53
C ASN A 151 21.91 -6.50 11.69
N SER A 152 21.27 -5.73 12.57
CA SER A 152 21.92 -5.21 13.80
C SER A 152 21.89 -6.17 14.99
N GLY A 153 21.25 -7.36 14.86
CA GLY A 153 21.04 -8.29 15.97
C GLY A 153 20.01 -7.82 17.01
N SER A 154 19.36 -6.67 16.78
CA SER A 154 18.40 -6.09 17.74
C SER A 154 17.04 -6.78 17.74
N ILE A 155 16.77 -7.64 16.77
CA ILE A 155 15.49 -8.34 16.61
C ILE A 155 15.17 -9.26 17.80
N GLU A 156 16.17 -9.86 18.44
CA GLU A 156 15.96 -10.70 19.62
C GLU A 156 15.42 -9.89 20.81
N LYS A 157 15.91 -8.66 20.99
CA LYS A 157 15.41 -7.75 22.01
C LYS A 157 13.95 -7.37 21.74
N VAL A 158 13.59 -7.10 20.48
CA VAL A 158 12.22 -6.83 20.09
C VAL A 158 11.32 -8.02 20.39
N LEU A 159 11.74 -9.23 20.00
CA LEU A 159 10.99 -10.47 20.26
C LEU A 159 10.79 -10.72 21.76
N SER A 160 11.82 -10.46 22.59
CA SER A 160 11.73 -10.67 24.05
C SER A 160 10.70 -9.73 24.71
N GLN A 161 10.56 -8.51 24.20
CA GLN A 161 9.64 -7.49 24.71
C GLN A 161 8.23 -7.60 24.10
N THR A 162 8.05 -8.42 23.06
CA THR A 162 6.77 -8.57 22.38
C THR A 162 5.88 -9.58 23.10
N PRO A 163 4.56 -9.31 23.26
CA PRO A 163 3.62 -10.28 23.79
C PRO A 163 3.62 -11.60 23.01
N ALA A 164 3.44 -12.74 23.69
CA ALA A 164 3.51 -14.07 23.09
C ALA A 164 2.56 -14.23 21.88
N SER A 165 1.39 -13.62 21.92
CA SER A 165 0.40 -13.62 20.83
C SER A 165 0.87 -13.00 19.52
N SER A 166 1.84 -12.08 19.59
CA SER A 166 2.35 -11.34 18.40
C SER A 166 3.71 -11.85 17.92
N ARG A 167 4.40 -12.68 18.70
CA ARG A 167 5.74 -13.19 18.36
C ARG A 167 5.76 -14.03 17.09
N SER A 168 4.72 -14.84 16.86
CA SER A 168 4.62 -15.67 15.67
C SER A 168 4.58 -14.85 14.38
N ALA A 169 3.88 -13.71 14.39
CA ALA A 169 3.82 -12.81 13.25
C ALA A 169 5.18 -12.17 12.95
N ILE A 170 5.90 -11.70 14.00
CA ILE A 170 7.25 -11.13 13.81
C ILE A 170 8.21 -12.22 13.31
N THR A 171 8.16 -13.43 13.87
CA THR A 171 9.02 -14.54 13.42
C THR A 171 8.76 -14.90 11.96
N ALA A 172 7.50 -14.86 11.50
CA ALA A 172 7.16 -15.08 10.10
C ALA A 172 7.80 -14.03 9.19
N VAL A 173 7.74 -12.74 9.58
CA VAL A 173 8.39 -11.65 8.83
C VAL A 173 9.91 -11.83 8.79
N VAL A 174 10.54 -12.18 9.92
CA VAL A 174 11.99 -12.47 9.97
C VAL A 174 12.35 -13.59 9.00
N LYS A 175 11.61 -14.71 9.05
CA LYS A 175 11.84 -15.85 8.14
C LYS A 175 11.66 -15.47 6.67
N GLN A 176 10.65 -14.67 6.36
CA GLN A 176 10.41 -14.19 5.00
C GLN A 176 11.58 -13.32 4.51
N LEU A 177 12.02 -12.35 5.31
CA LEU A 177 13.07 -11.41 4.91
C LEU A 177 14.43 -12.08 4.79
N THR A 178 14.77 -13.02 5.68
CA THR A 178 16.02 -13.78 5.59
C THR A 178 15.99 -14.80 4.46
N GLY A 179 14.83 -15.37 4.12
CA GLY A 179 14.65 -16.26 2.97
C GLY A 179 14.77 -15.56 1.60
N MET A 180 14.64 -14.24 1.53
CA MET A 180 14.89 -13.47 0.30
C MET A 180 16.38 -13.35 -0.05
N SER A 181 17.25 -13.87 0.78
CA SER A 181 18.72 -13.76 0.67
C SER A 181 19.38 -15.04 0.09
N ALA A 182 18.57 -16.07 -0.17
CA ALA A 182 19.04 -17.36 -0.66
C ALA A 182 19.05 -17.44 -2.19
#